data_fd816010538c4933b796af81bdc01eaf
#
_entry.id   fd816010538c4933b796af81bdc01eaf
#
_cell.length_a   1.000
_cell.length_b   1.000
_cell.length_c   1.000
_cell.angle_alpha   90.00
_cell.angle_beta   90.00
_cell.angle_gamma   90.00
#
_symmetry.space_group_name_H-M   'P 1'
#
loop_
_entity.id
_entity.type
_entity.pdbx_description
1 polymer ?
#
loop_
_entity_poly.entity_id
_entity_poly.type
_entity_poly.pdbx_seq_one_letter_code
_entity_poly.pdbx_strand_id
1 'polypeptide(L)'
;MKKIFFWLVLIGSILVILGSCAKDDDEEASTTSSCTTDTTASGSITVGSETMSGVYLSPCYTGFADMAGQAIFPSDVKSGYTAIVVTGNTTISEEVLMYTDTACSTPSMTWKQVRSDFTVGSASGSNYAVTYKDASVKVKPSTDVATSHMNALAASNSNISATFTKDTETTVTSSGSTKYNLVLVTSTTVRTGEVSDNATPSALDSMEMNKTCQ
;
A
#
# COMPACT_ATOMS: atom_id res chain seq x y z
N MET A 1 16.08 18.57 -1.63
CA MET A 1 15.29 18.04 -0.50
C MET A 1 13.76 18.20 -0.66
N LYS A 2 13.23 19.24 -1.33
CA LYS A 2 11.77 19.46 -1.48
C LYS A 2 11.04 18.51 -2.46
N LYS A 3 11.74 17.82 -3.37
CA LYS A 3 11.12 17.01 -4.44
C LYS A 3 10.77 15.58 -4.04
N ILE A 4 11.41 15.00 -3.03
CA ILE A 4 11.08 13.65 -2.53
C ILE A 4 9.80 13.68 -1.70
N PHE A 5 9.60 14.75 -0.94
CA PHE A 5 8.37 14.96 -0.17
C PHE A 5 7.12 14.96 -1.04
N PHE A 6 7.22 15.55 -2.23
CA PHE A 6 6.12 15.57 -3.19
C PHE A 6 5.71 14.17 -3.68
N TRP A 7 6.65 13.25 -3.73
CA TRP A 7 6.43 11.89 -4.23
C TRP A 7 5.82 10.94 -3.19
N LEU A 8 6.18 11.08 -1.93
CA LEU A 8 5.60 10.28 -0.84
C LEU A 8 4.19 10.76 -0.48
N VAL A 9 3.93 12.05 -0.60
CA VAL A 9 2.59 12.65 -0.47
C VAL A 9 1.67 12.19 -1.62
N LEU A 10 2.22 11.97 -2.82
CA LEU A 10 1.42 11.52 -3.98
C LEU A 10 0.83 10.12 -3.77
N ILE A 11 1.54 9.22 -3.09
CA ILE A 11 1.01 7.88 -2.78
C ILE A 11 -0.15 7.98 -1.75
N GLY A 12 -0.07 8.89 -0.80
CA GLY A 12 -1.16 9.18 0.12
C GLY A 12 -2.35 9.89 -0.54
N SER A 13 -2.09 10.74 -1.55
CA SER A 13 -3.13 11.55 -2.20
C SER A 13 -3.92 10.80 -3.28
N ILE A 14 -3.41 9.70 -3.81
CA ILE A 14 -4.05 8.90 -4.88
C ILE A 14 -5.33 8.22 -4.38
N LEU A 15 -5.48 8.01 -3.08
CA LEU A 15 -6.66 7.39 -2.48
C LEU A 15 -7.90 8.29 -2.44
N VAL A 16 -7.76 9.59 -2.71
CA VAL A 16 -8.85 10.58 -2.52
C VAL A 16 -9.85 10.66 -3.70
N ILE A 17 -9.53 10.10 -4.87
CA ILE A 17 -10.33 10.34 -6.10
C ILE A 17 -11.46 9.31 -6.30
N LEU A 18 -11.63 8.32 -5.41
CA LEU A 18 -12.47 7.14 -5.65
C LEU A 18 -13.81 7.11 -4.92
N GLY A 19 -14.46 8.22 -4.84
CA GLY A 19 -15.84 8.27 -4.35
C GLY A 19 -16.84 8.35 -5.48
N SER A 20 -17.36 7.23 -5.99
CA SER A 20 -18.74 7.17 -6.51
C SER A 20 -19.16 5.76 -6.94
N CYS A 21 -20.18 5.25 -6.24
CA CYS A 21 -21.28 4.39 -6.64
C CYS A 21 -21.03 3.10 -7.44
N ALA A 22 -21.38 1.96 -6.83
CA ALA A 22 -22.61 1.25 -7.16
C ALA A 22 -22.81 0.08 -6.19
N LYS A 23 -24.03 -0.02 -5.64
CA LYS A 23 -24.61 -1.20 -5.02
C LYS A 23 -24.96 -2.19 -6.13
N ASP A 24 -24.66 -3.45 -5.94
CA ASP A 24 -25.63 -4.53 -6.15
C ASP A 24 -25.14 -5.87 -5.59
N ASP A 25 -26.11 -6.70 -5.27
CA ASP A 25 -26.22 -7.78 -4.33
C ASP A 25 -25.52 -9.09 -4.72
N ASP A 26 -25.18 -9.87 -3.65
CA ASP A 26 -25.15 -11.32 -3.52
C ASP A 26 -24.44 -12.22 -4.55
N GLU A 27 -23.33 -12.84 -4.09
CA GLU A 27 -23.20 -14.31 -4.02
C GLU A 27 -21.99 -14.69 -3.19
N GLU A 28 -22.19 -15.41 -2.09
CA GLU A 28 -21.16 -16.11 -1.33
C GLU A 28 -20.51 -17.20 -2.19
N ALA A 29 -19.41 -16.90 -2.81
CA ALA A 29 -18.47 -17.93 -3.29
C ALA A 29 -17.33 -18.01 -2.28
N SER A 30 -17.39 -19.01 -1.39
CA SER A 30 -16.26 -19.45 -0.58
C SER A 30 -15.15 -19.94 -1.52
N THR A 31 -14.35 -19.02 -2.02
CA THR A 31 -13.08 -19.33 -2.65
C THR A 31 -12.00 -19.16 -1.60
N THR A 32 -11.26 -20.21 -1.29
CA THR A 32 -9.94 -20.17 -0.67
C THR A 32 -9.07 -19.22 -1.49
N SER A 33 -9.13 -17.92 -1.15
CA SER A 33 -8.33 -16.91 -1.82
C SER A 33 -6.88 -17.13 -1.39
N SER A 34 -6.05 -17.58 -2.30
CA SER A 34 -4.61 -17.52 -2.12
C SER A 34 -4.23 -16.06 -1.85
N CYS A 35 -3.41 -15.81 -0.82
CA CYS A 35 -2.87 -14.47 -0.59
C CYS A 35 -2.18 -13.97 -1.85
N THR A 36 -2.60 -12.83 -2.37
CA THR A 36 -2.05 -12.25 -3.58
C THR A 36 -0.74 -11.50 -3.35
N THR A 37 -0.30 -11.37 -2.10
CA THR A 37 0.95 -10.70 -1.72
C THR A 37 2.11 -11.68 -1.63
N ASP A 38 3.29 -11.28 -2.10
CA ASP A 38 4.55 -12.03 -1.91
C ASP A 38 5.09 -11.90 -0.47
N THR A 39 4.54 -11.00 0.33
CA THR A 39 4.98 -10.77 1.71
C THR A 39 4.22 -11.70 2.65
N THR A 40 4.96 -12.48 3.43
CA THR A 40 4.38 -13.36 4.44
C THR A 40 3.93 -12.54 5.65
N ALA A 41 2.68 -12.69 6.04
CA ALA A 41 2.15 -12.11 7.26
C ALA A 41 2.70 -12.86 8.49
N SER A 42 3.01 -12.10 9.55
CA SER A 42 3.46 -12.66 10.85
C SER A 42 3.19 -11.67 11.97
N GLY A 43 2.91 -12.16 13.17
CA GLY A 43 2.63 -11.33 14.32
C GLY A 43 1.24 -10.65 14.28
N SER A 44 1.07 -9.69 15.18
CA SER A 44 -0.20 -8.95 15.31
C SER A 44 0.01 -7.61 16.01
N ILE A 45 -0.87 -6.65 15.72
CA ILE A 45 -0.87 -5.31 16.31
C ILE A 45 -2.25 -5.08 16.94
N THR A 46 -2.28 -4.76 18.24
CA THR A 46 -3.53 -4.41 18.92
C THR A 46 -3.87 -2.94 18.66
N VAL A 47 -5.09 -2.69 18.17
CA VAL A 47 -5.62 -1.34 17.90
C VAL A 47 -6.94 -1.21 18.65
N GLY A 48 -6.91 -0.58 19.82
CA GLY A 48 -8.05 -0.55 20.73
C GLY A 48 -8.42 -1.93 21.26
N SER A 49 -9.65 -2.38 21.00
CA SER A 49 -10.13 -3.72 21.35
C SER A 49 -9.89 -4.75 20.23
N GLU A 50 -9.47 -4.30 19.05
CA GLU A 50 -9.31 -5.16 17.89
C GLU A 50 -7.85 -5.59 17.69
N THR A 51 -7.65 -6.68 16.97
CA THR A 51 -6.31 -7.18 16.62
C THR A 51 -6.14 -7.20 15.11
N MET A 52 -5.23 -6.38 14.61
CA MET A 52 -4.81 -6.38 13.21
C MET A 52 -3.75 -7.47 13.00
N SER A 53 -4.04 -8.43 12.13
CA SER A 53 -3.14 -9.56 11.80
C SER A 53 -3.45 -10.10 10.41
N GLY A 54 -2.46 -10.70 9.75
CA GLY A 54 -2.65 -11.27 8.41
C GLY A 54 -2.55 -10.23 7.30
N VAL A 55 -3.28 -10.44 6.22
CA VAL A 55 -3.31 -9.61 5.02
C VAL A 55 -4.68 -8.97 4.84
N TYR A 56 -4.69 -7.68 4.59
CA TYR A 56 -5.87 -6.90 4.21
C TYR A 56 -5.68 -6.39 2.80
N LEU A 57 -6.68 -6.59 1.92
CA LEU A 57 -6.61 -6.29 0.50
C LEU A 57 -7.81 -5.44 0.08
N SER A 58 -7.56 -4.40 -0.73
CA SER A 58 -8.62 -3.66 -1.39
C SER A 58 -9.29 -4.50 -2.48
N PRO A 59 -10.47 -4.12 -2.99
CA PRO A 59 -10.95 -4.61 -4.28
C PRO A 59 -9.95 -4.33 -5.41
N CYS A 60 -9.99 -5.15 -6.47
CA CYS A 60 -9.26 -4.87 -7.71
C CYS A 60 -9.77 -3.56 -8.31
N TYR A 61 -8.85 -2.60 -8.51
CA TYR A 61 -9.19 -1.26 -8.95
C TYR A 61 -8.59 -0.95 -10.32
N THR A 62 -9.42 -0.64 -11.31
CA THR A 62 -9.01 -0.36 -12.69
C THR A 62 -8.55 1.08 -12.92
N GLY A 63 -8.82 2.01 -12.00
CA GLY A 63 -8.39 3.41 -12.10
C GLY A 63 -6.87 3.61 -12.04
N PHE A 64 -6.08 2.58 -11.75
CA PHE A 64 -4.62 2.63 -11.89
C PHE A 64 -4.18 2.86 -13.35
N ALA A 65 -5.03 2.53 -14.31
CA ALA A 65 -4.79 2.84 -15.72
C ALA A 65 -4.65 4.36 -16.00
N ASP A 66 -5.36 5.18 -15.24
CA ASP A 66 -5.29 6.65 -15.38
C ASP A 66 -3.96 7.23 -14.89
N MET A 67 -3.23 6.46 -14.10
CA MET A 67 -1.91 6.80 -13.56
C MET A 67 -0.75 6.17 -14.36
N ALA A 68 -1.06 5.34 -15.36
CA ALA A 68 -0.06 4.62 -16.14
C ALA A 68 0.98 5.58 -16.77
N GLY A 69 2.27 5.25 -16.61
CA GLY A 69 3.38 6.09 -17.06
C GLY A 69 3.72 7.26 -16.12
N GLN A 70 3.02 7.42 -15.00
CA GLN A 70 3.23 8.50 -14.05
C GLN A 70 3.82 7.97 -12.74
N ALA A 71 4.67 8.77 -12.11
CA ALA A 71 5.21 8.47 -10.78
C ALA A 71 5.80 7.05 -10.70
N ILE A 72 5.29 6.24 -9.79
CA ILE A 72 5.71 4.84 -9.61
C ILE A 72 4.97 3.88 -10.55
N PHE A 73 4.00 4.35 -11.34
CA PHE A 73 3.14 3.49 -12.16
C PHE A 73 3.73 3.29 -13.56
N PRO A 74 4.20 2.08 -13.92
CA PRO A 74 4.61 1.78 -15.29
C PRO A 74 3.50 2.00 -16.31
N SER A 75 3.85 2.23 -17.58
CA SER A 75 2.87 2.53 -18.63
C SER A 75 2.00 1.32 -19.03
N ASP A 76 2.35 0.11 -18.61
CA ASP A 76 1.60 -1.11 -18.86
C ASP A 76 0.56 -1.44 -17.78
N VAL A 77 0.43 -0.61 -16.73
CA VAL A 77 -0.53 -0.82 -15.63
C VAL A 77 -1.95 -0.52 -16.09
N LYS A 78 -2.87 -1.44 -15.78
CA LYS A 78 -4.31 -1.31 -16.05
C LYS A 78 -5.19 -1.47 -14.83
N SER A 79 -4.69 -2.13 -13.79
CA SER A 79 -5.42 -2.32 -12.53
C SER A 79 -4.45 -2.59 -11.39
N GLY A 80 -4.98 -2.70 -10.19
CA GLY A 80 -4.17 -3.06 -9.03
C GLY A 80 -4.96 -3.23 -7.75
N TYR A 81 -4.23 -3.67 -6.73
CA TYR A 81 -4.66 -3.74 -5.34
C TYR A 81 -3.80 -2.83 -4.47
N THR A 82 -4.38 -2.35 -3.39
CA THR A 82 -3.63 -1.88 -2.23
C THR A 82 -3.75 -2.94 -1.14
N ALA A 83 -2.63 -3.26 -0.48
CA ALA A 83 -2.62 -4.22 0.60
C ALA A 83 -1.92 -3.67 1.85
N ILE A 84 -2.38 -4.13 3.02
CA ILE A 84 -1.65 -4.03 4.28
C ILE A 84 -1.35 -5.44 4.75
N VAL A 85 -0.07 -5.74 4.95
CA VAL A 85 0.42 -7.01 5.50
C VAL A 85 1.03 -6.75 6.86
N VAL A 86 0.51 -7.40 7.90
CA VAL A 86 1.11 -7.32 9.23
C VAL A 86 2.30 -8.27 9.25
N THR A 87 3.51 -7.73 9.44
CA THR A 87 4.77 -8.47 9.37
C THR A 87 5.49 -8.60 10.71
N GLY A 88 4.86 -8.12 11.78
CA GLY A 88 5.38 -8.21 13.14
C GLY A 88 4.45 -7.52 14.14
N ASN A 89 4.88 -7.39 15.38
CA ASN A 89 4.07 -6.74 16.42
C ASN A 89 4.12 -5.21 16.36
N THR A 90 5.06 -4.65 15.59
CA THR A 90 5.23 -3.20 15.36
C THR A 90 5.61 -2.91 13.92
N THR A 91 5.41 -3.85 13.01
CA THR A 91 5.79 -3.70 11.59
C THR A 91 4.65 -4.10 10.67
N ILE A 92 4.46 -3.30 9.62
CA ILE A 92 3.55 -3.60 8.52
C ILE A 92 4.26 -3.36 7.19
N SER A 93 3.76 -3.99 6.13
CA SER A 93 4.05 -3.65 4.74
C SER A 93 2.80 -3.07 4.11
N GLU A 94 2.88 -1.86 3.60
CA GLU A 94 1.86 -1.28 2.72
C GLU A 94 2.29 -1.55 1.28
N GLU A 95 1.44 -2.21 0.50
CA GLU A 95 1.79 -2.67 -0.83
C GLU A 95 0.84 -2.12 -1.89
N VAL A 96 1.39 -1.75 -3.03
CA VAL A 96 0.65 -1.47 -4.27
C VAL A 96 1.03 -2.56 -5.26
N LEU A 97 0.06 -3.43 -5.57
CA LEU A 97 0.21 -4.53 -6.52
C LEU A 97 -0.40 -4.09 -7.84
N MET A 98 0.41 -3.96 -8.87
CA MET A 98 0.04 -3.43 -10.19
C MET A 98 -0.01 -4.53 -11.23
N TYR A 99 -1.01 -4.47 -12.11
CA TYR A 99 -1.30 -5.52 -13.11
C TYR A 99 -1.47 -4.94 -14.50
N THR A 100 -1.12 -5.76 -15.52
CA THR A 100 -1.21 -5.39 -16.94
C THR A 100 -2.58 -5.64 -17.54
N ASP A 101 -3.49 -6.27 -16.82
CA ASP A 101 -4.87 -6.54 -17.21
C ASP A 101 -5.87 -5.94 -16.21
N THR A 102 -7.15 -5.91 -16.57
CA THR A 102 -8.22 -5.33 -15.75
C THR A 102 -8.77 -6.31 -14.70
N ALA A 103 -8.33 -7.57 -14.70
CA ALA A 103 -8.76 -8.60 -13.77
C ALA A 103 -7.78 -8.78 -12.59
N CYS A 104 -6.73 -7.93 -12.48
CA CYS A 104 -5.68 -8.04 -11.49
C CYS A 104 -5.04 -9.45 -11.44
N SER A 105 -4.69 -10.01 -12.59
CA SER A 105 -4.20 -11.37 -12.71
C SER A 105 -2.76 -11.48 -13.22
N THR A 106 -2.34 -10.60 -14.11
CA THR A 106 -1.01 -10.59 -14.72
C THR A 106 -0.14 -9.49 -14.13
N PRO A 107 0.84 -9.80 -13.24
CA PRO A 107 1.61 -8.78 -12.55
C PRO A 107 2.43 -7.89 -13.50
N SER A 108 2.41 -6.57 -13.23
CA SER A 108 3.33 -5.59 -13.80
C SER A 108 4.45 -5.26 -12.81
N MET A 109 4.08 -4.85 -11.61
CA MET A 109 5.03 -4.46 -10.57
C MET A 109 4.40 -4.54 -9.18
N THR A 110 5.22 -4.86 -8.18
CA THR A 110 4.88 -4.67 -6.77
C THR A 110 5.74 -3.55 -6.18
N TRP A 111 5.09 -2.60 -5.53
CA TRP A 111 5.73 -1.57 -4.71
C TRP A 111 5.36 -1.82 -3.25
N LYS A 112 6.35 -1.96 -2.36
CA LYS A 112 6.16 -2.21 -0.93
C LYS A 112 6.81 -1.11 -0.11
N GLN A 113 6.04 -0.50 0.77
CA GLN A 113 6.53 0.43 1.77
C GLN A 113 6.57 -0.29 3.12
N VAL A 114 7.75 -0.60 3.60
CA VAL A 114 7.92 -1.21 4.93
C VAL A 114 7.85 -0.12 5.99
N ARG A 115 6.95 -0.31 6.97
CA ARG A 115 6.74 0.56 8.12
C ARG A 115 7.21 -0.14 9.38
N SER A 116 8.03 0.54 10.17
CA SER A 116 8.49 0.07 11.49
C SER A 116 8.01 0.97 12.61
N ASP A 117 8.22 0.54 13.84
CA ASP A 117 7.87 1.29 15.05
C ASP A 117 6.39 1.72 15.09
N PHE A 118 5.50 0.85 14.58
CA PHE A 118 4.07 1.12 14.57
C PHE A 118 3.56 1.26 16.01
N THR A 119 3.03 2.42 16.33
CA THR A 119 2.55 2.78 17.66
C THR A 119 1.10 3.27 17.56
N VAL A 120 0.24 2.71 18.39
CA VAL A 120 -1.17 3.11 18.51
C VAL A 120 -1.29 4.18 19.59
N GLY A 121 -1.83 5.32 19.21
CA GLY A 121 -2.07 6.46 20.06
C GLY A 121 -3.52 6.59 20.52
N SER A 122 -3.97 7.83 20.69
CA SER A 122 -5.30 8.13 21.22
C SER A 122 -6.42 7.75 20.27
N ALA A 123 -7.54 7.30 20.84
CA ALA A 123 -8.79 7.10 20.12
C ALA A 123 -9.47 8.44 19.77
N SER A 124 -10.11 8.47 18.62
CA SER A 124 -11.03 9.52 18.17
C SER A 124 -12.30 8.84 17.64
N GLY A 125 -13.29 8.65 18.50
CA GLY A 125 -14.42 7.78 18.25
C GLY A 125 -13.97 6.32 18.12
N SER A 126 -14.29 5.68 17.02
CA SER A 126 -13.82 4.32 16.69
C SER A 126 -12.47 4.27 15.97
N ASN A 127 -11.91 5.43 15.62
CA ASN A 127 -10.64 5.53 14.93
C ASN A 127 -9.48 5.71 15.92
N TYR A 128 -8.27 5.31 15.53
CA TYR A 128 -7.07 5.46 16.35
C TYR A 128 -6.00 6.22 15.59
N ALA A 129 -5.42 7.22 16.23
CA ALA A 129 -4.19 7.83 15.75
C ALA A 129 -3.05 6.81 15.81
N VAL A 130 -2.26 6.73 14.75
CA VAL A 130 -1.08 5.86 14.73
C VAL A 130 0.13 6.62 14.22
N THR A 131 1.31 6.21 14.67
CA THR A 131 2.58 6.67 14.12
C THR A 131 3.43 5.47 13.75
N TYR A 132 4.29 5.64 12.76
CA TYR A 132 5.26 4.66 12.32
C TYR A 132 6.42 5.35 11.61
N LYS A 133 7.47 4.60 11.28
CA LYS A 133 8.60 5.10 10.50
C LYS A 133 8.67 4.43 9.14
N ASP A 134 9.06 5.21 8.13
CA ASP A 134 9.45 4.68 6.83
C ASP A 134 10.79 3.93 6.99
N ALA A 135 10.77 2.60 6.99
CA ALA A 135 11.98 1.80 7.14
C ALA A 135 12.67 1.57 5.79
N SER A 136 11.92 1.14 4.79
CA SER A 136 12.45 0.93 3.43
C SER A 136 11.31 0.87 2.40
N VAL A 137 11.70 1.04 1.14
CA VAL A 137 10.86 0.73 -0.02
C VAL A 137 11.45 -0.50 -0.70
N LYS A 138 10.60 -1.44 -1.10
CA LYS A 138 10.98 -2.60 -1.91
C LYS A 138 10.19 -2.59 -3.20
N VAL A 139 10.86 -2.85 -4.31
CA VAL A 139 10.25 -2.83 -5.65
C VAL A 139 10.60 -4.10 -6.38
N LYS A 140 9.58 -4.77 -6.94
CA LYS A 140 9.75 -5.95 -7.79
C LYS A 140 9.03 -5.71 -9.12
N PRO A 141 9.73 -5.30 -10.17
CA PRO A 141 9.16 -5.23 -11.51
C PRO A 141 8.99 -6.63 -12.07
N SER A 142 7.84 -6.93 -12.69
CA SER A 142 7.53 -8.24 -13.29
C SER A 142 7.44 -8.18 -14.81
N THR A 143 7.58 -6.98 -15.40
CA THR A 143 7.64 -6.78 -16.85
C THR A 143 8.87 -5.99 -17.24
N ASP A 144 9.24 -6.04 -18.52
CA ASP A 144 10.35 -5.24 -19.08
C ASP A 144 9.97 -3.75 -19.09
N VAL A 145 8.68 -3.42 -19.24
CA VAL A 145 8.15 -2.06 -19.18
C VAL A 145 8.33 -1.50 -17.76
N ALA A 146 7.92 -2.25 -16.74
CA ALA A 146 8.09 -1.85 -15.35
C ALA A 146 9.58 -1.72 -14.96
N THR A 147 10.41 -2.64 -15.43
CA THR A 147 11.86 -2.61 -15.19
C THR A 147 12.48 -1.34 -15.79
N SER A 148 12.16 -1.03 -17.04
CA SER A 148 12.65 0.17 -17.73
C SER A 148 12.17 1.45 -17.07
N HIS A 149 10.89 1.47 -16.66
CA HIS A 149 10.29 2.60 -15.94
C HIS A 149 11.02 2.89 -14.63
N MET A 150 11.26 1.86 -13.81
CA MET A 150 11.93 2.00 -12.52
C MET A 150 13.40 2.41 -12.67
N ASN A 151 14.12 1.91 -13.68
CA ASN A 151 15.48 2.33 -13.95
C ASN A 151 15.55 3.79 -14.46
N ALA A 152 14.59 4.24 -15.27
CA ALA A 152 14.48 5.64 -15.66
C ALA A 152 14.15 6.55 -14.48
N LEU A 153 13.27 6.10 -13.57
CA LEU A 153 12.96 6.82 -12.32
C LEU A 153 14.22 6.95 -11.44
N ALA A 154 14.99 5.88 -11.27
CA ALA A 154 16.24 5.91 -10.51
C ALA A 154 17.25 6.86 -11.14
N ALA A 155 17.42 6.84 -12.47
CA ALA A 155 18.33 7.74 -13.17
C ALA A 155 17.96 9.21 -13.04
N SER A 156 16.66 9.52 -12.89
CA SER A 156 16.17 10.90 -12.72
C SER A 156 16.12 11.37 -11.27
N ASN A 157 16.30 10.47 -10.29
CA ASN A 157 16.19 10.75 -8.87
C ASN A 157 17.44 10.29 -8.11
N SER A 158 18.32 11.22 -7.76
CA SER A 158 19.57 10.96 -7.05
C SER A 158 19.44 10.26 -5.69
N ASN A 159 18.21 10.18 -5.15
CA ASN A 159 17.94 9.50 -3.89
C ASN A 159 17.60 8.01 -4.07
N ILE A 160 17.44 7.55 -5.30
CA ILE A 160 17.24 6.14 -5.63
C ILE A 160 18.57 5.62 -6.20
N SER A 161 19.43 5.14 -5.31
CA SER A 161 20.69 4.49 -5.71
C SER A 161 20.46 2.99 -5.88
N ALA A 162 19.70 2.60 -6.90
CA ALA A 162 19.37 1.20 -7.16
C ALA A 162 19.27 0.93 -8.67
N THR A 163 19.60 -0.30 -9.06
CA THR A 163 19.31 -0.85 -10.40
C THR A 163 18.27 -1.93 -10.24
N PHE A 164 17.20 -1.84 -11.03
CA PHE A 164 16.09 -2.78 -10.99
C PHE A 164 16.23 -3.84 -12.08
N THR A 165 16.01 -5.09 -11.70
CA THR A 165 16.02 -6.24 -12.60
C THR A 165 14.65 -6.92 -12.54
N LYS A 166 14.15 -7.35 -13.70
CA LYS A 166 12.88 -8.06 -13.81
C LYS A 166 12.83 -9.25 -12.86
N ASP A 167 11.69 -9.45 -12.23
CA ASP A 167 11.35 -10.52 -11.28
C ASP A 167 12.23 -10.55 -10.01
N THR A 168 13.04 -9.50 -9.78
CA THR A 168 13.92 -9.39 -8.62
C THR A 168 13.44 -8.27 -7.70
N GLU A 169 13.22 -8.58 -6.42
CA GLU A 169 12.91 -7.56 -5.42
C GLU A 169 14.19 -6.77 -5.08
N THR A 170 14.13 -5.46 -5.26
CA THR A 170 15.21 -4.52 -4.93
C THR A 170 14.77 -3.63 -3.77
N THR A 171 15.62 -3.51 -2.76
CA THR A 171 15.38 -2.63 -1.61
C THR A 171 16.01 -1.26 -1.82
N VAL A 172 15.22 -0.22 -1.65
CA VAL A 172 15.67 1.18 -1.60
C VAL A 172 15.53 1.67 -0.17
N THR A 173 16.61 2.20 0.39
CA THR A 173 16.60 2.70 1.77
C THR A 173 15.72 3.95 1.88
N SER A 174 14.92 4.02 2.93
CA SER A 174 14.09 5.18 3.26
C SER A 174 14.79 6.08 4.29
N SER A 175 14.27 7.29 4.47
CA SER A 175 14.83 8.30 5.40
C SER A 175 14.58 7.99 6.89
N GLY A 176 13.79 6.98 7.22
CA GLY A 176 13.39 6.69 8.61
C GLY A 176 12.49 7.76 9.24
N SER A 177 11.87 8.62 8.42
CA SER A 177 10.98 9.70 8.92
C SER A 177 9.75 9.13 9.61
N THR A 178 9.33 9.80 10.69
CA THR A 178 8.06 9.47 11.35
C THR A 178 6.90 9.93 10.47
N LYS A 179 5.90 9.06 10.36
CA LYS A 179 4.63 9.30 9.68
C LYS A 179 3.48 9.22 10.68
N TYR A 180 2.44 9.94 10.38
CA TYR A 180 1.20 10.01 11.14
C TYR A 180 0.05 9.51 10.27
N ASN A 181 -0.82 8.71 10.85
CA ASN A 181 -2.00 8.21 10.15
C ASN A 181 -3.17 8.06 11.14
N LEU A 182 -4.35 7.83 10.59
CA LEU A 182 -5.56 7.45 11.30
C LEU A 182 -5.98 6.08 10.82
N VAL A 183 -6.35 5.18 11.73
CA VAL A 183 -6.78 3.83 11.35
C VAL A 183 -8.10 3.47 12.04
N LEU A 184 -8.92 2.71 11.34
CA LEU A 184 -10.06 1.97 11.87
C LEU A 184 -9.81 0.49 11.57
N VAL A 185 -9.84 -0.32 12.62
CA VAL A 185 -9.68 -1.77 12.51
C VAL A 185 -10.95 -2.43 13.03
N THR A 186 -11.43 -3.40 12.30
CA THR A 186 -12.48 -4.33 12.75
C THR A 186 -11.92 -5.75 12.70
N SER A 187 -12.70 -6.74 13.09
CA SER A 187 -12.30 -8.16 13.00
C SER A 187 -11.98 -8.61 11.56
N THR A 188 -12.53 -7.92 10.55
CA THR A 188 -12.46 -8.32 9.14
C THR A 188 -11.93 -7.24 8.22
N THR A 189 -11.85 -5.99 8.65
CA THR A 189 -11.47 -4.87 7.76
C THR A 189 -10.48 -3.91 8.41
N VAL A 190 -9.74 -3.20 7.55
CA VAL A 190 -8.92 -2.05 7.91
C VAL A 190 -9.22 -0.90 6.96
N ARG A 191 -9.35 0.30 7.52
CA ARG A 191 -9.35 1.57 6.78
C ARG A 191 -8.26 2.47 7.35
N THR A 192 -7.59 3.21 6.48
CA THR A 192 -6.55 4.17 6.85
C THR A 192 -6.95 5.57 6.40
N GLY A 193 -6.34 6.59 6.99
CA GLY A 193 -6.39 7.95 6.48
C GLY A 193 -5.21 8.25 5.56
N GLU A 194 -5.14 9.49 5.09
CA GLU A 194 -3.99 9.97 4.33
C GLU A 194 -2.74 10.02 5.23
N VAL A 195 -1.62 9.49 4.72
CA VAL A 195 -0.34 9.54 5.45
C VAL A 195 0.20 10.96 5.49
N SER A 196 0.56 11.43 6.67
CA SER A 196 1.07 12.78 6.91
C SER A 196 2.45 12.77 7.58
N ASP A 197 3.26 13.78 7.28
CA ASP A 197 4.57 13.99 7.91
C ASP A 197 4.51 14.82 9.19
N ASN A 198 3.38 15.46 9.47
CA ASN A 198 3.31 16.50 10.50
C ASN A 198 2.27 16.23 11.60
N ALA A 199 1.14 15.62 11.25
CA ALA A 199 0.04 15.41 12.20
C ALA A 199 -0.88 14.28 11.74
N THR A 200 -1.59 13.67 12.69
CA THR A 200 -2.64 12.68 12.38
C THR A 200 -3.72 13.31 11.49
N PRO A 201 -4.11 12.67 10.39
CA PRO A 201 -5.19 13.15 9.53
C PRO A 201 -6.52 13.18 10.28
N SER A 202 -7.43 14.04 9.85
CA SER A 202 -8.74 14.23 10.48
C SER A 202 -9.81 13.26 10.01
N ALA A 203 -9.57 12.55 8.91
CA ALA A 203 -10.53 11.63 8.28
C ALA A 203 -9.85 10.36 7.77
N LEU A 204 -10.63 9.30 7.67
CA LEU A 204 -10.27 8.08 6.96
C LEU A 204 -10.54 8.24 5.47
N ASP A 205 -9.74 7.56 4.64
CA ASP A 205 -10.04 7.38 3.22
C ASP A 205 -11.31 6.51 3.04
N SER A 206 -11.89 6.59 1.85
CA SER A 206 -13.08 5.80 1.50
C SER A 206 -12.75 4.31 1.28
N MET A 207 -11.48 3.99 0.97
CA MET A 207 -11.08 2.63 0.67
C MET A 207 -11.08 1.76 1.92
N GLU A 208 -11.84 0.66 1.85
CA GLU A 208 -11.83 -0.39 2.86
C GLU A 208 -11.07 -1.59 2.32
N MET A 209 -10.17 -2.11 3.14
CA MET A 209 -9.39 -3.31 2.83
C MET A 209 -9.93 -4.46 3.66
N ASN A 210 -10.28 -5.56 3.00
CA ASN A 210 -10.83 -6.75 3.64
C ASN A 210 -9.73 -7.74 4.01
N LYS A 211 -9.87 -8.38 5.17
CA LYS A 211 -8.97 -9.44 5.59
C LYS A 211 -9.14 -10.65 4.68
N THR A 212 -8.08 -11.03 3.99
CA THR A 212 -8.13 -12.11 2.99
C THR A 212 -7.42 -13.39 3.43
N CYS A 213 -6.40 -13.29 4.29
CA CYS A 213 -5.67 -14.46 4.82
C CYS A 213 -4.92 -14.13 6.11
N GLN A 214 -4.53 -15.18 6.83
CA GLN A 214 -3.75 -15.11 8.08
C GLN A 214 -2.35 -15.66 7.88
#